data_73d771b75d4d8a8233c427f6aa3da0d8
#
_entry.id   73d771b75d4d8a8233c427f6aa3da0d8
#
_cell.length_a   1.000
_cell.length_b   1.000
_cell.length_c   1.000
_cell.angle_alpha   90.00
_cell.angle_beta   90.00
_cell.angle_gamma   90.00
#
_symmetry.space_group_name_H-M   'P 1'
#
loop_
_entity.id
_entity.type
_entity.pdbx_description
1 polymer ?
#
loop_
_entity_poly.entity_id
_entity_poly.type
_entity_poly.pdbx_seq_one_letter_code
_entity_poly.pdbx_strand_id
1 'polypeptide(L)'
;MHFHTGMLVASHNRMIVQMSKALGALLRTSFEISTTRKDAPKEALPLHKAVLDAVIAKNPDKAEKAIRVLIEEAHHDMEHVLTSRRKLPTLSGPAKLIKAQ
;
A
#
# COMPACT_ATOMS: atom_id res chain seq x y z
N MET A 1 10.31 4.46 -0.40
CA MET A 1 9.78 5.79 -0.78
C MET A 1 10.38 6.34 -2.07
N HIS A 2 11.67 6.14 -2.35
CA HIS A 2 12.29 6.62 -3.60
C HIS A 2 11.63 6.11 -4.87
N PHE A 3 11.21 4.84 -4.88
CA PHE A 3 10.50 4.25 -6.02
C PHE A 3 9.21 5.01 -6.34
N HIS A 4 8.38 5.26 -5.33
CA HIS A 4 7.09 5.93 -5.50
C HIS A 4 7.27 7.41 -5.89
N THR A 5 8.20 8.10 -5.24
CA THR A 5 8.52 9.48 -5.58
C THR A 5 9.04 9.59 -7.03
N GLY A 6 9.93 8.67 -7.43
CA GLY A 6 10.42 8.60 -8.80
C GLY A 6 9.31 8.40 -9.83
N MET A 7 8.34 7.54 -9.54
CA MET A 7 7.17 7.33 -10.39
C MET A 7 6.34 8.61 -10.55
N LEU A 8 6.10 9.32 -9.46
CA LEU A 8 5.33 10.58 -9.49
C LEU A 8 6.05 11.65 -10.32
N VAL A 9 7.36 11.78 -10.15
CA VAL A 9 8.17 12.71 -10.95
C VAL A 9 8.18 12.32 -12.42
N ALA A 10 8.32 11.03 -12.72
CA ALA A 10 8.34 10.52 -14.09
C ALA A 10 7.02 10.71 -14.84
N SER A 11 5.93 11.01 -14.14
CA SER A 11 4.64 11.30 -14.78
C SER A 11 4.66 12.58 -15.62
N HIS A 12 5.65 13.46 -15.41
CA HIS A 12 5.72 14.80 -16.01
C HIS A 12 4.47 15.66 -15.79
N ASN A 13 3.71 15.35 -14.74
CA ASN A 13 2.51 16.08 -14.36
C ASN A 13 2.80 16.92 -13.11
N ARG A 14 2.83 18.23 -13.28
CA ARG A 14 3.17 19.17 -12.18
C ARG A 14 2.25 19.04 -10.98
N MET A 15 0.97 18.78 -11.20
CA MET A 15 0.00 18.62 -10.12
C MET A 15 0.31 17.35 -9.31
N ILE A 16 0.61 16.24 -9.98
CA ILE A 16 1.00 14.99 -9.31
C ILE A 16 2.28 15.20 -8.49
N VAL A 17 3.27 15.88 -9.05
CA VAL A 17 4.52 16.19 -8.34
C VAL A 17 4.24 17.05 -7.10
N GLN A 18 3.38 18.07 -7.21
CA GLN A 18 3.02 18.91 -6.08
C GLN A 18 2.27 18.15 -4.99
N MET A 19 1.46 17.17 -5.37
CA MET A 19 0.76 16.30 -4.42
C MET A 19 1.66 15.27 -3.74
N SER A 20 2.91 15.12 -4.20
CA SER A 20 3.80 14.06 -3.74
C SER A 20 4.06 14.06 -2.23
N LYS A 21 4.10 15.24 -1.62
CA LYS A 21 4.32 15.37 -0.16
C LYS A 21 3.14 14.80 0.63
N ALA A 22 1.92 15.17 0.27
CA ALA A 22 0.71 14.67 0.92
C ALA A 22 0.51 13.18 0.65
N LEU A 23 0.70 12.75 -0.60
CA LEU A 23 0.63 11.34 -0.97
C LEU A 23 1.72 10.51 -0.27
N GLY A 24 2.91 11.09 -0.08
CA GLY A 24 4.00 10.43 0.64
C GLY A 24 3.64 10.10 2.09
N ALA A 25 2.95 11.01 2.78
CA ALA A 25 2.49 10.77 4.14
C ALA A 25 1.45 9.64 4.21
N LEU A 26 0.47 9.65 3.28
CA LEU A 26 -0.54 8.59 3.18
C LEU A 26 0.09 7.23 2.83
N LEU A 27 1.01 7.21 1.89
CA LEU A 27 1.73 5.99 1.50
C LEU A 27 2.54 5.42 2.66
N ARG A 28 3.22 6.28 3.43
CA ARG A 28 3.97 5.83 4.60
C ARG A 28 3.08 5.11 5.60
N THR A 29 1.94 5.71 5.96
CA THR A 29 0.98 5.11 6.87
C THR A 29 0.43 3.78 6.31
N SER A 30 0.09 3.76 5.03
CA SER A 30 -0.39 2.55 4.37
C SER A 30 0.66 1.43 4.39
N PHE A 31 1.92 1.76 4.15
CA PHE A 31 3.02 0.79 4.19
C PHE A 31 3.27 0.26 5.61
N GLU A 32 3.21 1.13 6.61
CA GLU A 32 3.35 0.71 8.01
C GLU A 32 2.29 -0.32 8.38
N ILE A 33 1.07 -0.15 7.89
CA ILE A 33 -0.03 -1.10 8.12
C ILE A 33 0.18 -2.39 7.31
N SER A 34 0.39 -2.28 6.01
CA SER A 34 0.45 -3.44 5.11
C SER A 34 1.67 -4.33 5.37
N THR A 35 2.79 -3.75 5.80
CA THR A 35 4.02 -4.50 6.07
C THR A 35 4.06 -5.17 7.44
N THR A 36 3.00 -5.05 8.24
CA THR A 36 2.90 -5.78 9.52
C THR A 36 2.68 -7.28 9.32
N ARG A 37 2.18 -7.70 8.15
CA ARG A 37 2.08 -9.12 7.81
C ARG A 37 3.47 -9.66 7.51
N LYS A 38 3.79 -10.81 8.15
CA LYS A 38 5.05 -11.53 7.92
C LYS A 38 5.19 -11.82 6.42
N ASP A 39 6.37 -11.64 5.89
CA ASP A 39 6.75 -11.87 4.49
C ASP A 39 6.12 -10.90 3.45
N ALA A 40 5.23 -10.00 3.84
CA ALA A 40 4.66 -9.01 2.92
C ALA A 40 5.72 -8.21 2.16
N PRO A 41 6.80 -7.70 2.79
CA PRO A 41 7.85 -7.00 2.06
C PRO A 41 8.56 -7.86 1.02
N LYS A 42 8.79 -9.14 1.31
CA LYS A 42 9.42 -10.07 0.37
C LYS A 42 8.53 -10.35 -0.84
N GLU A 43 7.23 -10.50 -0.60
CA GLU A 43 6.24 -10.74 -1.66
C GLU A 43 6.03 -9.50 -2.53
N ALA A 44 6.15 -8.32 -1.95
CA ALA A 44 5.98 -7.05 -2.67
C ALA A 44 7.15 -6.71 -3.59
N LEU A 45 8.37 -7.13 -3.26
CA LEU A 45 9.56 -6.82 -4.07
C LEU A 45 9.45 -7.26 -5.54
N PRO A 46 9.05 -8.50 -5.87
CA PRO A 46 8.90 -8.91 -7.26
C PRO A 46 7.84 -8.09 -8.00
N LEU A 47 6.79 -7.66 -7.31
CA LEU A 47 5.73 -6.82 -7.89
C LEU A 47 6.24 -5.43 -8.24
N HIS A 48 7.05 -4.82 -7.38
CA HIS A 48 7.71 -3.55 -7.67
C HIS A 48 8.70 -3.68 -8.83
N LYS A 49 9.45 -4.77 -8.86
CA LYS A 49 10.39 -5.05 -9.94
C LYS A 49 9.68 -5.19 -11.28
N ALA A 50 8.53 -5.84 -11.31
CA ALA A 50 7.74 -6.00 -12.53
C ALA A 50 7.32 -4.63 -13.11
N VAL A 51 6.93 -3.70 -12.25
CA VAL A 51 6.61 -2.33 -12.67
C VAL A 51 7.86 -1.64 -13.24
N LEU A 52 8.97 -1.71 -12.53
CA LEU A 52 10.22 -1.09 -12.96
C LEU A 52 10.69 -1.65 -14.32
N ASP A 53 10.66 -2.96 -14.48
CA ASP A 53 11.07 -3.62 -15.73
C ASP A 53 10.20 -3.17 -16.91
N ALA A 54 8.89 -3.02 -16.70
CA ALA A 54 7.97 -2.53 -17.73
C ALA A 54 8.25 -1.06 -18.09
N VAL A 55 8.59 -0.23 -17.11
CA VAL A 55 8.98 1.18 -17.34
C VAL A 55 10.30 1.25 -18.12
N ILE A 56 11.28 0.46 -17.73
CA ILE A 56 12.58 0.39 -18.45
C ILE A 56 12.36 -0.06 -19.89
N ALA A 57 11.49 -1.02 -20.12
CA ALA A 57 11.14 -1.52 -21.46
C ALA A 57 10.27 -0.53 -22.24
N LYS A 58 9.87 0.60 -21.66
CA LYS A 58 9.00 1.61 -22.27
C LYS A 58 7.68 1.00 -22.79
N ASN A 59 7.13 0.06 -22.02
CA ASN A 59 5.87 -0.61 -22.34
C ASN A 59 4.76 -0.13 -21.38
N PRO A 60 3.96 0.87 -21.77
CA PRO A 60 2.93 1.44 -20.90
C PRO A 60 1.85 0.44 -20.48
N ASP A 61 1.40 -0.41 -21.38
CA ASP A 61 0.35 -1.39 -21.10
C ASP A 61 0.80 -2.41 -20.06
N LYS A 62 2.03 -2.87 -20.19
CA LYS A 62 2.63 -3.80 -19.23
C LYS A 62 2.86 -3.13 -17.88
N ALA A 63 3.29 -1.87 -17.88
CA ALA A 63 3.46 -1.09 -16.66
C ALA A 63 2.12 -0.89 -15.93
N GLU A 64 1.05 -0.57 -16.66
CA GLU A 64 -0.29 -0.43 -16.08
C GLU A 64 -0.76 -1.73 -15.43
N LYS A 65 -0.62 -2.85 -16.11
CA LYS A 65 -0.99 -4.16 -15.57
C LYS A 65 -0.19 -4.49 -14.31
N ALA A 66 1.11 -4.25 -14.34
CA ALA A 66 1.99 -4.52 -13.20
C ALA A 66 1.63 -3.65 -11.99
N ILE A 67 1.34 -2.37 -12.18
CA ILE A 67 0.96 -1.48 -11.07
C ILE A 67 -0.42 -1.84 -10.50
N ARG A 68 -1.35 -2.29 -11.32
CA ARG A 68 -2.66 -2.75 -10.83
C ARG A 68 -2.51 -3.94 -9.91
N VAL A 69 -1.71 -4.93 -10.28
CA VAL A 69 -1.42 -6.09 -9.43
C VAL A 69 -0.81 -5.65 -8.11
N LEU A 70 0.15 -4.74 -8.16
CA LEU A 70 0.81 -4.21 -6.96
C LEU A 70 -0.18 -3.52 -6.01
N ILE A 71 -1.08 -2.71 -6.56
CA ILE A 71 -2.12 -2.00 -5.77
C ILE A 71 -3.12 -2.99 -5.18
N GLU A 72 -3.56 -3.98 -5.94
CA GLU A 72 -4.49 -5.01 -5.45
C GLU A 72 -3.90 -5.82 -4.30
N GLU A 73 -2.64 -6.22 -4.40
CA GLU A 73 -1.96 -6.94 -3.32
C GLU A 73 -1.80 -6.07 -2.07
N ALA A 74 -1.43 -4.81 -2.22
CA ALA A 74 -1.35 -3.87 -1.10
C ALA A 74 -2.71 -3.67 -0.42
N HIS A 75 -3.78 -3.58 -1.19
CA HIS A 75 -5.14 -3.46 -0.68
C HIS A 75 -5.54 -4.72 0.10
N HIS A 76 -5.25 -5.88 -0.45
CA HIS A 76 -5.52 -7.17 0.19
C HIS A 76 -4.78 -7.30 1.54
N ASP A 77 -3.50 -6.95 1.56
CA ASP A 77 -2.69 -6.97 2.79
C ASP A 77 -3.27 -6.03 3.86
N MET A 78 -3.68 -4.85 3.46
CA MET A 78 -4.29 -3.88 4.37
C MET A 78 -5.62 -4.40 4.94
N GLU A 79 -6.49 -4.93 4.10
CA GLU A 79 -7.75 -5.54 4.54
C GLU A 79 -7.52 -6.66 5.55
N HIS A 80 -6.56 -7.54 5.27
CA HIS A 80 -6.21 -8.64 6.16
C HIS A 80 -5.78 -8.13 7.54
N VAL A 81 -4.90 -7.15 7.58
CA VAL A 81 -4.41 -6.56 8.85
C VAL A 81 -5.55 -5.90 9.61
N LEU A 82 -6.38 -5.10 8.95
CA LEU A 82 -7.49 -4.39 9.59
C LEU A 82 -8.56 -5.36 10.11
N THR A 83 -8.86 -6.41 9.35
CA THR A 83 -9.81 -7.45 9.76
C THR A 83 -9.28 -8.23 10.96
N SER A 84 -8.00 -8.58 10.97
CA SER A 84 -7.37 -9.26 12.10
C SER A 84 -7.41 -8.41 13.37
N ARG A 85 -7.17 -7.11 13.27
CA ARG A 85 -7.25 -6.19 14.40
C ARG A 85 -8.67 -6.08 14.98
N ARG A 86 -9.69 -6.13 14.14
CA ARG A 86 -11.09 -6.11 14.60
C ARG A 86 -11.47 -7.32 15.45
N LYS A 87 -10.78 -8.43 15.28
CA LYS A 87 -11.03 -9.67 16.01
C LYS A 87 -10.30 -9.76 17.35
N LEU A 88 -9.57 -8.71 17.76
CA LEU A 88 -8.83 -8.71 19.01
C LEU A 88 -9.75 -8.72 20.22
N PRO A 89 -9.51 -9.60 21.22
CA PRO A 89 -10.36 -9.73 22.41
C PRO A 89 -10.44 -8.50 23.27
N THR A 90 -9.47 -7.60 23.18
CA THR A 90 -9.41 -6.36 23.95
C THR A 90 -10.61 -5.45 23.80
N LEU A 91 -11.35 -5.60 22.71
CA LEU A 91 -12.56 -4.82 22.46
C LEU A 91 -13.80 -5.38 23.17
N SER A 92 -13.73 -6.58 23.72
CA SER A 92 -14.87 -7.21 24.39
C SER A 92 -15.12 -6.69 25.80
N GLY A 93 -14.06 -6.28 26.53
CA GLY A 93 -14.18 -5.77 27.88
C GLY A 93 -15.00 -4.49 28.00
N PRO A 94 -14.67 -3.40 27.29
CA PRO A 94 -15.45 -2.18 27.29
C PRO A 94 -16.89 -2.39 26.79
N ALA A 95 -17.07 -3.22 25.78
CA ALA A 95 -18.39 -3.56 25.25
C ALA A 95 -19.28 -4.26 26.30
N LYS A 96 -18.70 -5.16 27.10
CA LYS A 96 -19.40 -5.80 28.20
C LYS A 96 -19.82 -4.82 29.28
N LEU A 97 -18.97 -3.87 29.63
CA LEU A 97 -19.28 -2.83 30.60
C LEU A 97 -20.45 -1.94 30.11
N ILE A 98 -20.44 -1.57 28.86
CA ILE A 98 -21.51 -0.78 28.25
C ILE A 98 -22.85 -1.55 28.27
N LYS A 99 -22.81 -2.85 27.95
CA LYS A 99 -24.01 -3.69 27.98
C LYS A 99 -24.56 -3.90 29.39
N ALA A 100 -23.74 -3.90 30.42
CA ALA A 100 -24.13 -4.03 31.80
C ALA A 100 -24.82 -2.80 32.34
N GLN A 101 -24.68 -1.66 31.71
CA GLN A 101 -25.32 -0.40 32.04
C GLN A 101 -26.63 -0.22 31.26
#